data_559da2ee34118df804eca62eb375158c
#
_entry.id   559da2ee34118df804eca62eb375158c
#
_cell.length_a   1.000
_cell.length_b   1.000
_cell.length_c   1.000
_cell.angle_alpha   90.00
_cell.angle_beta   90.00
_cell.angle_gamma   90.00
#
_symmetry.space_group_name_H-M   'P 1'
#
loop_
_entity.id
_entity.type
_entity.pdbx_description
1 polymer ?
#
loop_
_entity_poly.entity_id
_entity_poly.type
_entity_poly.pdbx_seq_one_letter_code
_entity_poly.pdbx_strand_id
1 'polypeptide(L)'
;YGFNGNIFEAYVHFFTTYSDGFYGYDGGFTPSHLWFLIYLFLISLATFPIIRYKSKTTNQIKVKATSLIWFTLLIYIISYGQSDESPVKYIAFFALGLLLYDNVEFYKLITKYSWSLLLIGISTNICMGFMLMKMDEISVWTVDYAWMRLIWAVSCTTMVFGVIGTGQKYINYI
;
A
#
# COMPACT_ATOMS: atom_id res chain seq x y z
N TYR A 1 -1.53 20.83 22.53
CA TYR A 1 -2.88 20.29 22.76
C TYR A 1 -3.32 20.79 24.12
N GLY A 2 -4.37 21.65 24.19
CA GLY A 2 -4.78 22.39 25.39
C GLY A 2 -5.68 21.60 26.35
N PHE A 3 -5.48 20.29 26.50
CA PHE A 3 -6.26 19.52 27.48
C PHE A 3 -5.68 19.72 28.89
N ASN A 4 -6.45 20.36 29.77
CA ASN A 4 -6.10 20.61 31.17
C ASN A 4 -6.80 19.59 32.10
N GLY A 5 -6.44 18.31 31.99
CA GLY A 5 -6.98 17.25 32.82
C GLY A 5 -5.95 16.16 33.14
N ASN A 6 -6.32 15.18 33.97
CA ASN A 6 -5.47 14.03 34.25
C ASN A 6 -5.54 13.02 33.08
N ILE A 7 -4.61 12.05 33.06
CA ILE A 7 -4.53 11.01 32.00
C ILE A 7 -5.85 10.25 31.84
N PHE A 8 -6.56 9.99 32.93
CA PHE A 8 -7.81 9.25 32.89
C PHE A 8 -8.93 10.05 32.22
N GLU A 9 -9.01 11.33 32.53
CA GLU A 9 -9.95 12.27 31.89
C GLU A 9 -9.62 12.48 30.43
N ALA A 10 -8.33 12.56 30.05
CA ALA A 10 -7.89 12.61 28.67
C ALA A 10 -8.34 11.38 27.89
N TYR A 11 -8.26 10.19 28.51
CA TYR A 11 -8.68 8.93 27.91
C TYR A 11 -10.18 8.90 27.67
N VAL A 12 -10.98 9.29 28.67
CA VAL A 12 -12.44 9.39 28.54
C VAL A 12 -12.81 10.42 27.48
N HIS A 13 -12.18 11.59 27.49
CA HIS A 13 -12.39 12.64 26.50
C HIS A 13 -12.08 12.16 25.07
N PHE A 14 -10.98 11.43 24.88
CA PHE A 14 -10.60 10.87 23.58
C PHE A 14 -11.68 9.96 22.97
N PHE A 15 -12.32 9.11 23.79
CA PHE A 15 -13.34 8.17 23.30
C PHE A 15 -14.76 8.75 23.24
N THR A 16 -15.03 9.85 23.97
CA THR A 16 -16.35 10.47 24.00
C THR A 16 -16.50 11.69 23.09
N THR A 17 -15.37 12.30 22.70
CA THR A 17 -15.39 13.45 21.81
C THR A 17 -15.25 12.97 20.36
N TYR A 18 -16.29 13.22 19.57
CA TYR A 18 -16.30 12.89 18.14
C TYR A 18 -15.72 14.09 17.36
N SER A 19 -14.70 13.87 16.59
CA SER A 19 -14.17 14.87 15.66
C SER A 19 -15.01 14.85 14.38
N ASP A 20 -15.56 15.99 13.98
CA ASP A 20 -16.44 16.15 12.81
C ASP A 20 -15.73 15.97 11.46
N GLY A 21 -14.43 15.66 11.45
CA GLY A 21 -13.64 15.46 10.24
C GLY A 21 -12.87 14.15 10.22
N PHE A 22 -12.85 13.48 9.07
CA PHE A 22 -11.94 12.34 8.82
C PHE A 22 -10.45 12.72 8.99
N TYR A 23 -10.14 14.02 9.07
CA TYR A 23 -8.79 14.58 9.02
C TYR A 23 -8.43 15.53 10.17
N GLY A 24 -9.34 15.77 11.11
CA GLY A 24 -9.10 16.66 12.25
C GLY A 24 -8.47 15.92 13.42
N TYR A 25 -7.27 16.32 13.87
CA TYR A 25 -6.69 15.87 15.13
C TYR A 25 -7.10 16.84 16.24
N ASP A 26 -8.40 16.85 16.56
CA ASP A 26 -8.97 17.74 17.60
C ASP A 26 -8.99 17.06 18.99
N GLY A 27 -8.12 16.04 19.19
CA GLY A 27 -8.01 15.33 20.47
C GLY A 27 -9.10 14.29 20.73
N GLY A 28 -9.99 14.02 19.75
CA GLY A 28 -11.05 13.00 19.83
C GLY A 28 -10.74 11.74 19.02
N PHE A 29 -11.56 10.70 19.23
CA PHE A 29 -11.48 9.47 18.44
C PHE A 29 -11.84 9.76 16.98
N THR A 30 -10.88 9.60 16.09
CA THR A 30 -11.10 9.71 14.66
C THR A 30 -10.78 8.36 14.00
N PRO A 31 -11.59 7.87 13.07
CA PRO A 31 -11.28 6.66 12.30
C PRO A 31 -10.12 6.88 11.33
N SER A 32 -9.48 8.07 11.32
CA SER A 32 -8.44 8.43 10.34
C SER A 32 -7.27 7.43 10.25
N HIS A 33 -6.94 6.75 11.34
CA HIS A 33 -5.91 5.72 11.33
C HIS A 33 -6.46 4.31 11.12
N LEU A 34 -7.78 4.13 11.27
CA LEU A 34 -8.46 2.84 11.11
C LEU A 34 -9.08 2.65 9.72
N TRP A 35 -9.14 3.70 8.90
CA TRP A 35 -9.73 3.64 7.55
C TRP A 35 -9.10 2.53 6.69
N PHE A 36 -7.78 2.33 6.82
CA PHE A 36 -7.09 1.26 6.12
C PHE A 36 -7.59 -0.13 6.54
N LEU A 37 -7.81 -0.36 7.84
CA LEU A 37 -8.35 -1.63 8.34
C LEU A 37 -9.78 -1.87 7.87
N ILE A 38 -10.60 -0.82 7.82
CA ILE A 38 -11.97 -0.89 7.30
C ILE A 38 -11.95 -1.27 5.82
N TYR A 39 -11.09 -0.62 5.01
CA TYR A 39 -10.94 -0.98 3.60
C TYR A 39 -10.44 -2.40 3.41
N LEU A 40 -9.42 -2.81 4.16
CA LEU A 40 -8.90 -4.17 4.12
C LEU A 40 -9.98 -5.20 4.46
N PHE A 41 -10.78 -4.93 5.48
CA PHE A 41 -11.91 -5.79 5.88
C PHE A 41 -12.97 -5.88 4.77
N LEU A 42 -13.41 -4.75 4.22
CA LEU A 42 -14.41 -4.71 3.15
C LEU A 42 -13.92 -5.41 1.88
N ILE A 43 -12.66 -5.17 1.49
CA ILE A 43 -12.04 -5.82 0.34
C ILE A 43 -11.94 -7.33 0.56
N SER A 44 -11.51 -7.76 1.76
CA SER A 44 -11.42 -9.17 2.12
C SER A 44 -12.79 -9.85 2.07
N LEU A 45 -13.83 -9.19 2.59
CA LEU A 45 -15.20 -9.70 2.57
C LEU A 45 -15.73 -9.83 1.13
N ALA A 46 -15.52 -8.81 0.30
CA ALA A 46 -15.95 -8.80 -1.10
C ALA A 46 -15.22 -9.84 -1.96
N THR A 47 -13.97 -10.15 -1.64
CA THR A 47 -13.15 -11.10 -2.40
C THR A 47 -13.26 -12.54 -1.88
N PHE A 48 -13.81 -12.74 -0.70
CA PHE A 48 -14.02 -14.08 -0.13
C PHE A 48 -14.72 -15.07 -1.09
N PRO A 49 -15.84 -14.72 -1.77
CA PRO A 49 -16.48 -15.63 -2.73
C PRO A 49 -15.57 -15.92 -3.95
N ILE A 50 -14.75 -14.95 -4.37
CA ILE A 50 -13.82 -15.11 -5.50
C ILE A 50 -12.73 -16.14 -5.16
N ILE A 51 -12.18 -16.06 -3.94
CA ILE A 51 -11.17 -17.01 -3.43
C ILE A 51 -11.75 -18.42 -3.41
N ARG A 52 -12.98 -18.58 -2.90
CA ARG A 52 -13.65 -19.87 -2.83
C ARG A 52 -13.94 -20.48 -4.21
N TYR A 53 -14.22 -19.64 -5.20
CA TYR A 53 -14.44 -20.08 -6.58
C TYR A 53 -13.12 -20.45 -7.27
N LYS A 54 -12.06 -19.64 -7.09
CA LYS A 54 -10.73 -19.82 -7.70
C LYS A 54 -10.00 -21.06 -7.20
N SER A 55 -10.25 -21.49 -5.96
CA SER A 55 -9.67 -22.73 -5.38
C SER A 55 -9.90 -24.00 -6.22
N LYS A 56 -10.81 -23.94 -7.21
CA LYS A 56 -11.11 -25.04 -8.11
C LYS A 56 -10.34 -25.01 -9.44
N THR A 57 -9.61 -23.94 -9.75
CA THR A 57 -8.98 -23.75 -11.07
C THR A 57 -7.48 -23.50 -10.92
N THR A 58 -6.68 -24.54 -11.13
CA THR A 58 -5.21 -24.56 -10.97
C THR A 58 -4.46 -24.02 -12.19
N ASN A 59 -4.91 -22.95 -12.83
CA ASN A 59 -4.14 -22.33 -13.91
C ASN A 59 -3.03 -21.44 -13.33
N GLN A 60 -1.81 -21.96 -13.28
CA GLN A 60 -0.65 -21.18 -12.90
C GLN A 60 -0.32 -20.14 -14.00
N ILE A 61 -0.40 -18.87 -13.63
CA ILE A 61 0.00 -17.76 -14.50
C ILE A 61 1.54 -17.75 -14.57
N LYS A 62 2.10 -17.86 -15.78
CA LYS A 62 3.55 -17.71 -15.97
C LYS A 62 3.98 -16.28 -15.68
N VAL A 63 4.62 -16.06 -14.54
CA VAL A 63 5.11 -14.75 -14.12
C VAL A 63 6.56 -14.59 -14.53
N LYS A 64 6.84 -13.55 -15.32
CA LYS A 64 8.20 -13.15 -15.72
C LYS A 64 8.59 -11.86 -14.98
N ALA A 65 9.88 -11.53 -14.96
CA ALA A 65 10.35 -10.26 -14.39
C ALA A 65 9.66 -9.03 -15.03
N THR A 66 9.33 -9.12 -16.31
CA THR A 66 8.55 -8.09 -17.02
C THR A 66 7.16 -7.87 -16.45
N SER A 67 6.57 -8.87 -15.81
CA SER A 67 5.26 -8.73 -15.16
C SER A 67 5.29 -7.75 -13.97
N LEU A 68 6.44 -7.64 -13.28
CA LEU A 68 6.61 -6.66 -12.20
C LEU A 68 6.59 -5.23 -12.76
N ILE A 69 7.20 -5.01 -13.93
CA ILE A 69 7.20 -3.71 -14.62
C ILE A 69 5.76 -3.35 -15.03
N TRP A 70 5.04 -4.28 -15.65
CA TRP A 70 3.65 -4.05 -16.04
C TRP A 70 2.74 -3.76 -14.84
N PHE A 71 2.98 -4.44 -13.72
CA PHE A 71 2.24 -4.15 -12.51
C PHE A 71 2.56 -2.75 -11.96
N THR A 72 3.84 -2.36 -11.96
CA THR A 72 4.23 -0.99 -11.55
C THR A 72 3.58 0.07 -12.44
N LEU A 73 3.54 -0.15 -13.75
CA LEU A 73 2.85 0.74 -14.70
C LEU A 73 1.34 0.79 -14.42
N LEU A 74 0.72 -0.34 -14.11
CA LEU A 74 -0.70 -0.38 -13.73
C LEU A 74 -0.96 0.46 -12.48
N ILE A 75 -0.14 0.31 -11.44
CA ILE A 75 -0.24 1.12 -10.20
C ILE A 75 -0.01 2.60 -10.51
N TYR A 76 0.94 2.94 -11.37
CA TYR A 76 1.16 4.32 -11.82
C TYR A 76 -0.09 4.92 -12.47
N ILE A 77 -0.69 4.22 -13.43
CA ILE A 77 -1.90 4.66 -14.13
C ILE A 77 -3.07 4.83 -13.16
N ILE A 78 -3.28 3.86 -12.27
CA ILE A 78 -4.37 3.90 -11.27
C ILE A 78 -4.16 5.05 -10.28
N SER A 79 -2.92 5.35 -9.91
CA SER A 79 -2.62 6.41 -8.93
C SER A 79 -2.59 7.80 -9.55
N TYR A 80 -2.54 7.92 -10.87
CA TYR A 80 -2.44 9.20 -11.54
C TYR A 80 -3.77 9.97 -11.43
N GLY A 81 -3.70 11.20 -10.95
CA GLY A 81 -4.88 12.06 -10.78
C GLY A 81 -5.83 11.67 -9.63
N GLN A 82 -5.49 10.64 -8.85
CA GLN A 82 -6.29 10.26 -7.69
C GLN A 82 -5.68 10.78 -6.38
N SER A 83 -6.55 11.05 -5.40
CA SER A 83 -6.13 11.36 -4.03
C SER A 83 -5.34 10.19 -3.43
N ASP A 84 -4.47 10.46 -2.46
CA ASP A 84 -3.64 9.44 -1.82
C ASP A 84 -4.47 8.41 -1.04
N GLU A 85 -5.70 8.71 -0.73
CA GLU A 85 -6.65 7.89 0.02
C GLU A 85 -7.55 7.02 -0.85
N SER A 86 -7.38 7.07 -2.16
CA SER A 86 -8.23 6.29 -3.07
C SER A 86 -8.14 4.78 -2.76
N PRO A 87 -9.28 4.11 -2.48
CA PRO A 87 -9.33 2.68 -2.17
C PRO A 87 -8.90 1.81 -3.35
N VAL A 88 -8.92 2.35 -4.56
CA VAL A 88 -8.63 1.62 -5.80
C VAL A 88 -7.21 1.04 -5.79
N LYS A 89 -6.24 1.76 -5.21
CA LYS A 89 -4.85 1.27 -5.06
C LYS A 89 -4.78 0.04 -4.18
N TYR A 90 -5.48 0.04 -3.06
CA TYR A 90 -5.51 -1.09 -2.13
C TYR A 90 -6.21 -2.31 -2.74
N ILE A 91 -7.28 -2.09 -3.49
CA ILE A 91 -7.96 -3.15 -4.25
C ILE A 91 -7.01 -3.75 -5.28
N ALA A 92 -6.21 -2.95 -5.99
CA ALA A 92 -5.24 -3.42 -6.97
C ALA A 92 -4.16 -4.30 -6.34
N PHE A 93 -3.56 -3.87 -5.22
CA PHE A 93 -2.57 -4.67 -4.49
C PHE A 93 -3.18 -5.94 -3.90
N PHE A 94 -4.39 -5.86 -3.37
CA PHE A 94 -5.09 -7.02 -2.83
C PHE A 94 -5.43 -8.04 -3.93
N ALA A 95 -5.97 -7.58 -5.05
CA ALA A 95 -6.27 -8.42 -6.21
C ALA A 95 -5.01 -9.10 -6.75
N LEU A 96 -3.88 -8.38 -6.81
CA LEU A 96 -2.60 -8.98 -7.17
C LEU A 96 -2.18 -10.07 -6.18
N GLY A 97 -2.28 -9.81 -4.88
CA GLY A 97 -2.00 -10.80 -3.84
C GLY A 97 -2.81 -12.08 -4.04
N LEU A 98 -4.11 -11.94 -4.35
CA LEU A 98 -4.99 -13.07 -4.65
C LEU A 98 -4.60 -13.82 -5.93
N LEU A 99 -4.19 -13.09 -6.97
CA LEU A 99 -3.77 -13.69 -8.24
C LEU A 99 -2.48 -14.49 -8.10
N LEU A 100 -1.57 -14.03 -7.26
CA LEU A 100 -0.22 -14.57 -7.12
C LEU A 100 -0.03 -15.48 -5.90
N TYR A 101 -1.02 -15.58 -5.03
CA TYR A 101 -0.98 -16.33 -3.76
C TYR A 101 -0.48 -17.79 -3.92
N ASP A 102 -0.91 -18.53 -4.99
CA ASP A 102 -0.49 -19.92 -5.25
C ASP A 102 0.63 -20.02 -6.31
N ASN A 103 1.23 -18.89 -6.72
CA ASN A 103 2.15 -18.89 -7.84
C ASN A 103 3.60 -19.09 -7.39
N VAL A 104 4.08 -20.32 -7.44
CA VAL A 104 5.44 -20.70 -7.04
C VAL A 104 6.52 -19.95 -7.85
N GLU A 105 6.30 -19.71 -9.15
CA GLU A 105 7.26 -19.01 -10.00
C GLU A 105 7.38 -17.54 -9.59
N PHE A 106 6.27 -16.90 -9.18
CA PHE A 106 6.28 -15.56 -8.64
C PHE A 106 7.11 -15.47 -7.36
N TYR A 107 6.90 -16.39 -6.40
CA TYR A 107 7.68 -16.40 -5.17
C TYR A 107 9.17 -16.65 -5.41
N LYS A 108 9.54 -17.55 -6.32
CA LYS A 108 10.93 -17.74 -6.71
C LYS A 108 11.54 -16.47 -7.30
N LEU A 109 10.77 -15.75 -8.13
CA LEU A 109 11.22 -14.50 -8.74
C LEU A 109 11.48 -13.40 -7.69
N ILE A 110 10.51 -13.12 -6.83
CA ILE A 110 10.65 -12.07 -5.81
C ILE A 110 11.70 -12.43 -4.76
N THR A 111 11.83 -13.71 -4.39
CA THR A 111 12.89 -14.18 -3.46
C THR A 111 14.28 -14.01 -4.07
N LYS A 112 14.44 -14.31 -5.36
CA LYS A 112 15.71 -14.13 -6.08
C LYS A 112 16.15 -12.66 -6.09
N TYR A 113 15.23 -11.73 -6.31
CA TYR A 113 15.52 -10.29 -6.44
C TYR A 113 15.17 -9.49 -5.19
N SER A 114 14.87 -10.14 -4.06
CA SER A 114 14.35 -9.50 -2.84
C SER A 114 15.21 -8.33 -2.35
N TRP A 115 16.53 -8.51 -2.25
CA TRP A 115 17.45 -7.46 -1.82
C TRP A 115 17.53 -6.29 -2.80
N SER A 116 17.56 -6.57 -4.10
CA SER A 116 17.55 -5.52 -5.13
C SER A 116 16.25 -4.72 -5.10
N LEU A 117 15.12 -5.40 -4.92
CA LEU A 117 13.81 -4.76 -4.80
C LEU A 117 13.72 -3.89 -3.55
N LEU A 118 14.23 -4.36 -2.39
CA LEU A 118 14.28 -3.56 -1.17
C LEU A 118 15.17 -2.33 -1.33
N LEU A 119 16.37 -2.48 -1.91
CA LEU A 119 17.27 -1.35 -2.12
C LEU A 119 16.66 -0.30 -3.03
N ILE A 120 16.03 -0.71 -4.14
CA ILE A 120 15.31 0.20 -5.04
C ILE A 120 14.16 0.87 -4.28
N GLY A 121 13.36 0.11 -3.52
CA GLY A 121 12.25 0.63 -2.75
C GLY A 121 12.67 1.66 -1.71
N ILE A 122 13.72 1.38 -0.94
CA ILE A 122 14.26 2.31 0.07
C ILE A 122 14.80 3.58 -0.62
N SER A 123 15.59 3.44 -1.69
CA SER A 123 16.17 4.57 -2.41
C SER A 123 15.09 5.48 -3.01
N THR A 124 14.06 4.89 -3.61
CA THR A 124 12.94 5.64 -4.19
C THR A 124 12.06 6.28 -3.11
N ASN A 125 11.93 5.64 -1.93
CA ASN A 125 11.23 6.23 -0.77
C ASN A 125 11.96 7.47 -0.25
N ILE A 126 13.28 7.41 -0.13
CA ILE A 126 14.10 8.56 0.27
C ILE A 126 13.96 9.69 -0.76
N CYS A 127 14.05 9.37 -2.05
CA CYS A 127 13.86 10.34 -3.13
C CYS A 127 12.47 10.99 -3.05
N MET A 128 11.43 10.20 -2.77
CA MET A 128 10.07 10.69 -2.59
C MET A 128 9.97 11.67 -1.41
N GLY A 129 10.65 11.39 -0.29
CA GLY A 129 10.69 12.27 0.87
C GLY A 129 11.25 13.66 0.52
N PHE A 130 12.30 13.73 -0.29
CA PHE A 130 12.83 15.01 -0.78
C PHE A 130 11.88 15.74 -1.73
N MET A 131 11.13 15.00 -2.56
CA MET A 131 10.15 15.61 -3.46
C MET A 131 8.93 16.17 -2.70
N LEU A 132 8.50 15.49 -1.63
CA LEU A 132 7.40 15.95 -0.77
C LEU A 132 7.69 17.29 -0.10
N MET A 133 8.94 17.59 0.21
CA MET A 133 9.33 18.90 0.76
C MET A 133 9.09 20.07 -0.21
N LYS A 134 8.89 19.79 -1.51
CA LYS A 134 8.61 20.77 -2.57
C LYS A 134 7.17 20.68 -3.07
N MET A 135 6.30 19.94 -2.38
CA MET A 135 4.99 19.57 -2.89
C MET A 135 4.03 20.77 -3.03
N ASP A 136 4.21 21.82 -2.23
CA ASP A 136 3.39 23.04 -2.29
C ASP A 136 3.53 23.79 -3.63
N GLU A 137 4.60 23.51 -4.39
CA GLU A 137 4.88 24.10 -5.70
C GLU A 137 4.44 23.24 -6.89
N ILE A 138 4.04 21.98 -6.64
CA ILE A 138 3.76 21.01 -7.72
C ILE A 138 2.25 20.97 -8.00
N SER A 139 1.85 21.54 -9.12
CA SER A 139 0.46 21.43 -9.56
C SER A 139 0.19 20.08 -10.23
N VAL A 140 -1.05 19.59 -10.08
CA VAL A 140 -1.54 18.38 -10.75
C VAL A 140 -1.46 18.57 -12.27
N TRP A 141 -1.07 17.52 -13.01
CA TRP A 141 -0.89 17.50 -14.49
C TRP A 141 0.41 18.14 -15.01
N THR A 142 1.36 18.46 -14.14
CA THR A 142 2.72 18.85 -14.55
C THR A 142 3.62 17.64 -14.78
N VAL A 143 4.71 17.84 -15.48
CA VAL A 143 5.74 16.80 -15.69
C VAL A 143 6.34 16.36 -14.36
N ASP A 144 6.55 17.31 -13.43
CA ASP A 144 7.07 17.02 -12.09
C ASP A 144 6.11 16.15 -11.28
N TYR A 145 4.80 16.41 -11.38
CA TYR A 145 3.78 15.55 -10.80
C TYR A 145 3.82 14.12 -11.37
N ALA A 146 3.98 13.99 -12.69
CA ALA A 146 4.08 12.69 -13.36
C ALA A 146 5.29 11.89 -12.85
N TRP A 147 6.47 12.54 -12.74
CA TRP A 147 7.66 11.92 -12.17
C TRP A 147 7.49 11.52 -10.72
N MET A 148 6.91 12.38 -9.90
CA MET A 148 6.61 12.08 -8.51
C MET A 148 5.71 10.83 -8.38
N ARG A 149 4.65 10.76 -9.17
CA ARG A 149 3.74 9.60 -9.18
C ARG A 149 4.41 8.32 -9.70
N LEU A 150 5.33 8.43 -10.65
CA LEU A 150 6.10 7.29 -11.12
C LEU A 150 7.05 6.75 -10.03
N ILE A 151 7.80 7.64 -9.37
CA ILE A 151 8.69 7.28 -8.27
C ILE A 151 7.87 6.65 -7.13
N TRP A 152 6.72 7.20 -6.82
CA TRP A 152 5.80 6.65 -5.82
C TRP A 152 5.35 5.23 -6.18
N ALA A 153 4.92 4.98 -7.42
CA ALA A 153 4.48 3.66 -7.88
C ALA A 153 5.63 2.64 -7.83
N VAL A 154 6.84 3.03 -8.25
CA VAL A 154 8.04 2.18 -8.15
C VAL A 154 8.35 1.87 -6.69
N SER A 155 8.32 2.87 -5.82
CA SER A 155 8.59 2.70 -4.38
C SER A 155 7.63 1.71 -3.75
N CYS A 156 6.31 1.92 -3.91
CA CYS A 156 5.29 1.04 -3.35
C CYS A 156 5.43 -0.40 -3.83
N THR A 157 5.58 -0.61 -5.13
CA THR A 157 5.64 -1.96 -5.70
C THR A 157 6.91 -2.69 -5.31
N THR A 158 8.07 -2.03 -5.37
CA THR A 158 9.36 -2.66 -5.03
C THR A 158 9.49 -2.93 -3.53
N MET A 159 8.96 -2.06 -2.66
CA MET A 159 8.92 -2.31 -1.21
C MET A 159 8.03 -3.51 -0.88
N VAL A 160 6.81 -3.57 -1.40
CA VAL A 160 5.90 -4.69 -1.14
C VAL A 160 6.52 -6.01 -1.60
N PHE A 161 7.03 -6.09 -2.82
CA PHE A 161 7.64 -7.32 -3.33
C PHE A 161 8.97 -7.65 -2.64
N GLY A 162 9.76 -6.64 -2.31
CA GLY A 162 11.00 -6.81 -1.58
C GLY A 162 10.78 -7.39 -0.18
N VAL A 163 9.81 -6.86 0.57
CA VAL A 163 9.45 -7.36 1.91
C VAL A 163 8.91 -8.78 1.83
N ILE A 164 7.98 -9.06 0.92
CA ILE A 164 7.44 -10.42 0.75
C ILE A 164 8.53 -11.39 0.35
N GLY A 165 9.39 -11.03 -0.62
CA GLY A 165 10.47 -11.90 -1.10
C GLY A 165 11.52 -12.18 -0.02
N THR A 166 11.84 -11.18 0.81
CA THR A 166 12.75 -11.35 1.95
C THR A 166 12.11 -12.21 3.02
N GLY A 167 10.85 -11.96 3.37
CA GLY A 167 10.09 -12.77 4.31
C GLY A 167 10.06 -14.24 3.91
N GLN A 168 9.76 -14.54 2.66
CA GLN A 168 9.78 -15.92 2.12
C GLN A 168 11.16 -16.57 2.22
N LYS A 169 12.23 -15.81 1.99
CA LYS A 169 13.59 -16.31 2.08
C LYS A 169 13.96 -16.76 3.50
N TYR A 170 13.49 -16.03 4.52
CA TYR A 170 13.81 -16.34 5.92
C TYR A 170 12.84 -17.33 6.55
N ILE A 171 11.55 -17.31 6.20
CA ILE A 171 10.55 -18.25 6.72
C ILE A 171 10.78 -19.68 6.19
N ASN A 172 11.20 -19.84 4.95
CA ASN A 172 11.48 -21.17 4.38
C ASN A 172 12.82 -21.79 4.88
N TYR A 173 13.55 -21.10 5.76
CA TYR A 173 14.74 -21.64 6.44
C TYR A 173 14.43 -22.24 7.82
N ILE A 174 13.18 -22.15 8.29
CA ILE A 174 12.67 -22.77 9.51
C ILE A 174 11.85 -24.00 9.14
#